data_9dbf037838eae38575766f7a64a78de9
#
_entry.id   9dbf037838eae38575766f7a64a78de9
#
_cell.length_a   1.000
_cell.length_b   1.000
_cell.length_c   1.000
_cell.angle_alpha   90.00
_cell.angle_beta   90.00
_cell.angle_gamma   90.00
#
_symmetry.space_group_name_H-M   'P 1'
#
loop_
_entity.id
_entity.type
_entity.pdbx_description
1 polymer ?
#
loop_
_entity_poly.entity_id
_entity_poly.type
_entity_poly.pdbx_seq_one_letter_code
_entity_poly.pdbx_strand_id
1 'polypeptide(L)'
;MKAPFSRRRFIKTSALATGASLTAPFWRSRAFAAAGALATAESGYPIAPGPFEPTRDSLKQYRCPDWFRDAKFGIWAHWGPQSAPEMGDWYARNMYIQGHRQYDHHLKTYGHPTKSGYKDVIPTWKAENFDPDYLLGLYRKAGAKFFVSMGVHHDNFDLWNSRFQPRWNAVATGPRKNIAQMFKNAAVKQNLRFGVSQHLHASYEWMSTCFGSDKTGPLAGVPYDGNDPRYADLYHPRHAPAQQPGDVSRVPESWKQQYLLRLQDLIDQLQPDLLYHDGVIRFERYGLKLVAHLYNRSAQWHEGKVEAVYNSKGMEDCQEGTAVLDFERGIAEGIWPNPFQTDTCVAGWHYDREARYRTPKECIDLLVDVVSRNGTLLLNFPLKSDGTLDSAEMGIISEITAWMAVNGEGIHGTRPWKICGEGPSVEGTVRDTSVFKLLPPIPDDSPGATRSAGSRDRGNKPLTAKDIRFTTKDGFLYAFLFGRPDVSGAVVPSLSTAAPQLTGRR
;
A
#
# COMPACT_ATOMS: atom_id res chain seq x y z
N MET A 1 -30.99 -55.16 -19.74
CA MET A 1 -32.21 -55.46 -18.96
C MET A 1 -32.52 -54.28 -18.06
N LYS A 2 -33.72 -53.76 -18.34
CA LYS A 2 -34.57 -52.95 -17.45
C LYS A 2 -34.08 -51.59 -16.96
N ALA A 3 -34.66 -50.61 -17.63
CA ALA A 3 -35.00 -49.23 -17.28
C ALA A 3 -36.14 -49.18 -16.23
N PRO A 4 -36.80 -48.06 -16.08
CA PRO A 4 -36.67 -46.90 -15.17
C PRO A 4 -37.99 -46.63 -14.40
N PHE A 5 -38.07 -45.58 -13.57
CA PHE A 5 -39.37 -44.94 -13.18
C PHE A 5 -39.04 -43.59 -12.54
N SER A 6 -39.47 -42.49 -13.04
CA SER A 6 -40.69 -41.77 -13.39
C SER A 6 -41.42 -41.07 -12.22
N ARG A 7 -41.39 -39.76 -12.26
CA ARG A 7 -42.41 -38.68 -12.20
C ARG A 7 -43.50 -38.62 -11.13
N ARG A 8 -43.65 -37.41 -10.59
CA ARG A 8 -44.85 -36.59 -10.28
C ARG A 8 -45.78 -37.01 -9.13
N ARG A 9 -46.03 -36.02 -8.23
CA ARG A 9 -47.44 -35.57 -8.02
C ARG A 9 -47.50 -34.17 -7.38
N PHE A 10 -48.33 -33.36 -7.96
CA PHE A 10 -48.98 -32.11 -7.64
C PHE A 10 -49.95 -32.27 -6.48
N ILE A 11 -50.12 -31.26 -5.60
CA ILE A 11 -51.43 -30.92 -5.04
C ILE A 11 -51.52 -29.39 -4.93
N LYS A 12 -52.54 -28.85 -5.61
CA LYS A 12 -53.10 -27.50 -5.46
C LYS A 12 -54.08 -27.48 -4.30
N THR A 13 -54.15 -26.38 -3.59
CA THR A 13 -55.46 -25.91 -3.07
C THR A 13 -55.46 -24.38 -3.02
N SER A 14 -56.50 -23.83 -3.62
CA SER A 14 -56.84 -22.41 -3.74
C SER A 14 -57.83 -22.02 -2.62
N ALA A 15 -57.82 -20.74 -2.25
CA ALA A 15 -59.02 -19.91 -1.99
C ALA A 15 -58.58 -18.51 -1.50
N LEU A 16 -58.83 -17.46 -2.26
CA LEU A 16 -59.83 -16.37 -2.13
C LEU A 16 -59.74 -15.58 -0.81
N ALA A 17 -59.69 -14.27 -0.72
CA ALA A 17 -60.10 -13.17 -1.59
C ALA A 17 -59.75 -11.79 -0.96
N THR A 18 -59.63 -10.79 -1.82
CA THR A 18 -59.98 -9.36 -1.68
C THR A 18 -59.32 -8.47 -0.63
N GLY A 19 -58.72 -7.39 -1.14
CA GLY A 19 -58.40 -6.18 -0.39
C GLY A 19 -57.31 -5.35 -1.05
N ALA A 20 -57.69 -4.47 -1.98
CA ALA A 20 -56.75 -3.50 -2.58
C ALA A 20 -56.32 -2.45 -1.57
N SER A 21 -55.01 -2.21 -1.50
CA SER A 21 -54.47 -0.90 -1.14
C SER A 21 -53.04 -0.80 -1.63
N LEU A 22 -52.82 0.16 -2.50
CA LEU A 22 -51.54 0.64 -3.01
C LEU A 22 -50.65 1.09 -1.87
N THR A 23 -49.54 0.40 -1.63
CA THR A 23 -48.40 0.99 -0.92
C THR A 23 -47.12 0.54 -1.61
N ALA A 24 -46.41 1.50 -2.20
CA ALA A 24 -45.10 1.33 -2.76
C ALA A 24 -44.13 0.78 -1.70
N PRO A 25 -43.17 -0.08 -2.10
CA PRO A 25 -42.23 -0.64 -1.12
C PRO A 25 -41.22 0.42 -0.70
N PHE A 26 -41.27 0.75 0.57
CA PHE A 26 -40.22 1.46 1.31
C PHE A 26 -38.95 0.57 1.44
N TRP A 27 -38.10 0.59 0.44
CA TRP A 27 -36.76 -0.01 0.52
C TRP A 27 -35.69 1.07 0.67
N ARG A 28 -35.98 2.13 1.43
CA ARG A 28 -35.14 3.32 1.51
C ARG A 28 -34.60 3.68 2.89
N SER A 29 -34.53 2.79 3.87
CA SER A 29 -34.08 3.25 5.19
C SER A 29 -33.27 2.26 6.04
N ARG A 30 -33.00 1.03 5.60
CA ARG A 30 -32.32 0.08 6.52
C ARG A 30 -30.79 0.17 6.53
N ALA A 31 -30.14 0.64 5.46
CA ALA A 31 -28.67 0.78 5.47
C ALA A 31 -28.22 1.99 6.27
N PHE A 32 -28.94 3.11 6.19
CA PHE A 32 -28.63 4.32 6.99
C PHE A 32 -29.09 4.21 8.45
N ALA A 33 -30.15 3.48 8.73
CA ALA A 33 -30.61 3.24 10.12
C ALA A 33 -29.68 2.29 10.87
N ALA A 34 -29.03 1.34 10.19
CA ALA A 34 -28.01 0.50 10.82
C ALA A 34 -26.75 1.30 11.20
N ALA A 35 -26.36 2.30 10.39
CA ALA A 35 -25.28 3.22 10.73
C ALA A 35 -25.66 4.19 11.86
N GLY A 36 -26.94 4.61 11.94
CA GLY A 36 -27.44 5.50 13.00
C GLY A 36 -27.71 4.81 14.34
N ALA A 37 -28.02 3.51 14.35
CA ALA A 37 -28.23 2.74 15.58
C ALA A 37 -26.93 2.32 16.28
N LEU A 38 -25.79 2.45 15.61
CA LEU A 38 -24.46 2.20 16.18
C LEU A 38 -23.87 3.38 16.96
N ALA A 39 -24.56 4.51 17.01
CA ALA A 39 -24.03 5.76 17.53
C ALA A 39 -24.13 5.96 19.06
N THR A 40 -24.60 4.99 19.85
CA THR A 40 -24.86 5.18 21.30
C THR A 40 -24.23 4.15 22.23
N ALA A 41 -23.12 3.50 21.84
CA ALA A 41 -22.42 2.63 22.78
C ALA A 41 -20.94 3.01 22.88
N GLU A 42 -20.57 3.70 23.93
CA GLU A 42 -19.17 3.99 24.31
C GLU A 42 -18.30 2.75 24.58
N SER A 43 -18.87 1.54 24.50
CA SER A 43 -18.18 0.27 24.70
C SER A 43 -17.93 -0.54 23.44
N GLY A 44 -18.09 -0.04 22.25
CA GLY A 44 -18.68 -0.74 21.15
C GLY A 44 -17.83 -1.14 19.94
N TYR A 45 -16.49 -1.10 19.92
CA TYR A 45 -15.72 -1.73 18.85
C TYR A 45 -14.66 -2.64 19.47
N PRO A 46 -15.00 -3.91 19.75
CA PRO A 46 -14.07 -4.82 20.41
C PRO A 46 -12.89 -5.12 19.48
N ILE A 47 -11.71 -5.15 20.06
CA ILE A 47 -10.53 -5.71 19.43
C ILE A 47 -10.48 -7.23 19.68
N ALA A 48 -9.69 -7.96 18.90
CA ALA A 48 -9.43 -9.36 19.18
C ALA A 48 -8.82 -9.52 20.58
N PRO A 49 -9.23 -10.51 21.38
CA PRO A 49 -8.61 -10.78 22.67
C PRO A 49 -7.16 -11.23 22.47
N GLY A 50 -6.27 -10.81 23.36
CA GLY A 50 -4.85 -11.17 23.29
C GLY A 50 -4.00 -10.31 24.23
N PRO A 51 -2.68 -10.39 24.09
CA PRO A 51 -1.76 -9.72 25.01
C PRO A 51 -1.66 -8.19 24.83
N PHE A 52 -2.17 -7.65 23.72
CA PHE A 52 -2.06 -6.21 23.41
C PHE A 52 -3.36 -5.47 23.72
N GLU A 53 -3.26 -4.48 24.58
CA GLU A 53 -4.28 -3.47 24.81
C GLU A 53 -4.09 -2.29 23.85
N PRO A 54 -5.17 -1.52 23.52
CA PRO A 54 -5.09 -0.40 22.61
C PRO A 54 -4.48 0.86 23.27
N THR A 55 -3.31 0.70 23.84
CA THR A 55 -2.51 1.75 24.49
C THR A 55 -1.07 1.71 23.99
N ARG A 56 -0.42 2.86 23.93
CA ARG A 56 0.98 2.93 23.52
C ARG A 56 1.87 2.07 24.42
N ASP A 57 1.64 2.09 25.72
CA ASP A 57 2.45 1.30 26.67
C ASP A 57 2.35 -0.21 26.42
N SER A 58 1.16 -0.71 26.10
CA SER A 58 0.99 -2.10 25.74
C SER A 58 1.66 -2.43 24.39
N LEU A 59 1.47 -1.56 23.38
CA LEU A 59 1.99 -1.77 22.03
C LEU A 59 3.53 -1.72 21.94
N LYS A 60 4.21 -1.02 22.86
CA LYS A 60 5.70 -1.01 22.98
C LYS A 60 6.30 -2.40 23.22
N GLN A 61 5.48 -3.37 23.67
CA GLN A 61 5.93 -4.76 23.84
C GLN A 61 6.12 -5.50 22.52
N TYR A 62 5.64 -4.95 21.41
CA TYR A 62 5.81 -5.53 20.08
C TYR A 62 7.30 -5.70 19.72
N ARG A 63 7.58 -6.78 19.02
CA ARG A 63 8.91 -7.06 18.45
C ARG A 63 8.73 -7.42 16.99
N CYS A 64 9.49 -6.76 16.14
CA CYS A 64 9.50 -7.07 14.70
C CYS A 64 9.89 -8.53 14.48
N PRO A 65 9.07 -9.34 13.80
CA PRO A 65 9.35 -10.76 13.61
C PRO A 65 10.56 -10.99 12.69
N ASP A 66 11.29 -12.08 12.95
CA ASP A 66 12.52 -12.40 12.22
C ASP A 66 12.30 -12.59 10.73
N TRP A 67 11.15 -13.15 10.33
CA TRP A 67 10.87 -13.34 8.92
C TRP A 67 10.95 -12.03 8.11
N PHE A 68 10.47 -10.90 8.67
CA PHE A 68 10.52 -9.60 7.99
C PHE A 68 11.96 -9.08 7.91
N ARG A 69 12.70 -9.24 9.00
CA ARG A 69 14.11 -8.87 9.08
C ARG A 69 14.97 -9.68 8.11
N ASP A 70 14.62 -10.94 7.83
CA ASP A 70 15.34 -11.85 6.95
C ASP A 70 14.89 -11.76 5.49
N ALA A 71 13.66 -11.31 5.25
CA ALA A 71 13.08 -11.19 3.91
C ALA A 71 13.87 -10.24 3.00
N LYS A 72 14.23 -9.06 3.48
CA LYS A 72 15.02 -8.03 2.80
C LYS A 72 14.42 -7.45 1.52
N PHE A 73 13.55 -8.19 0.83
CA PHE A 73 12.95 -7.77 -0.43
C PHE A 73 11.50 -8.24 -0.53
N GLY A 74 10.61 -7.29 -0.76
CA GLY A 74 9.21 -7.50 -1.07
C GLY A 74 8.80 -6.73 -2.31
N ILE A 75 7.71 -7.16 -2.93
CA ILE A 75 7.12 -6.49 -4.08
C ILE A 75 5.71 -6.05 -3.73
N TRP A 76 5.32 -4.89 -4.24
CA TRP A 76 4.04 -4.25 -4.04
C TRP A 76 3.33 -4.05 -5.38
N ALA A 77 2.02 -4.14 -5.40
CA ALA A 77 1.20 -3.73 -6.51
C ALA A 77 0.20 -2.66 -6.06
N HIS A 78 0.48 -1.39 -6.36
CA HIS A 78 -0.52 -0.33 -6.35
C HIS A 78 -1.45 -0.56 -7.54
N TRP A 79 -2.65 -1.00 -7.25
CA TRP A 79 -3.59 -1.37 -8.29
C TRP A 79 -5.03 -1.26 -7.79
N GLY A 80 -5.91 -0.80 -8.65
CA GLY A 80 -7.30 -0.57 -8.33
C GLY A 80 -7.97 0.22 -9.44
N PRO A 81 -9.19 0.74 -9.24
CA PRO A 81 -9.91 1.47 -10.28
C PRO A 81 -9.21 2.76 -10.73
N GLN A 82 -8.29 3.33 -9.96
CA GLN A 82 -7.45 4.43 -10.40
C GLN A 82 -6.51 4.05 -11.55
N SER A 83 -6.23 2.75 -11.73
CA SER A 83 -5.46 2.25 -12.87
C SER A 83 -6.26 2.17 -14.18
N ALA A 84 -7.60 2.25 -14.13
CA ALA A 84 -8.43 2.13 -15.34
C ALA A 84 -8.09 3.16 -16.42
N PRO A 85 -7.82 4.44 -16.11
CA PRO A 85 -7.42 5.43 -17.10
C PRO A 85 -5.98 5.31 -17.57
N GLU A 86 -5.12 4.59 -16.83
CA GLU A 86 -3.68 4.46 -17.09
C GLU A 86 -2.96 5.82 -17.19
N MET A 87 -3.30 6.72 -16.29
CA MET A 87 -2.81 8.10 -16.23
C MET A 87 -2.02 8.41 -14.94
N GLY A 88 -1.57 7.37 -14.24
CA GLY A 88 -0.81 7.48 -13.01
C GLY A 88 -1.66 7.71 -11.75
N ASP A 89 -0.96 8.07 -10.70
CA ASP A 89 -1.51 8.14 -9.35
C ASP A 89 -2.49 9.31 -9.14
N TRP A 90 -3.36 9.18 -8.13
CA TRP A 90 -4.32 10.18 -7.69
C TRP A 90 -5.40 10.57 -8.71
N TYR A 91 -5.66 9.72 -9.70
CA TYR A 91 -6.65 10.00 -10.74
C TYR A 91 -8.02 10.39 -10.18
N ALA A 92 -8.51 9.66 -9.19
CA ALA A 92 -9.84 9.90 -8.59
C ALA A 92 -9.98 11.27 -7.92
N ARG A 93 -8.86 11.91 -7.56
CA ARG A 93 -8.81 13.27 -7.02
C ARG A 93 -8.61 14.32 -8.14
N ASN A 94 -7.60 14.09 -8.97
CA ASN A 94 -7.11 15.11 -9.89
C ASN A 94 -8.00 15.27 -11.12
N MET A 95 -8.84 14.27 -11.45
CA MET A 95 -9.86 14.39 -12.48
C MET A 95 -10.91 15.48 -12.20
N TYR A 96 -10.96 16.00 -10.97
CA TYR A 96 -11.83 17.10 -10.54
C TYR A 96 -11.10 18.44 -10.44
N ILE A 97 -9.87 18.55 -10.91
CA ILE A 97 -9.06 19.77 -10.84
C ILE A 97 -8.90 20.32 -12.25
N GLN A 98 -9.71 21.31 -12.61
CA GLN A 98 -9.67 21.94 -13.93
C GLN A 98 -8.26 22.45 -14.28
N GLY A 99 -7.74 22.07 -15.46
CA GLY A 99 -6.39 22.36 -15.92
C GLY A 99 -5.32 21.34 -15.50
N HIS A 100 -5.67 20.32 -14.72
CA HIS A 100 -4.78 19.19 -14.46
C HIS A 100 -4.83 18.21 -15.64
N ARG A 101 -3.71 17.56 -16.00
CA ARG A 101 -3.64 16.60 -17.12
C ARG A 101 -4.67 15.46 -17.01
N GLN A 102 -4.96 15.00 -15.79
CA GLN A 102 -5.95 13.95 -15.55
C GLN A 102 -7.38 14.46 -15.71
N TYR A 103 -7.66 15.73 -15.42
CA TYR A 103 -8.93 16.38 -15.74
C TYR A 103 -9.13 16.48 -17.25
N ASP A 104 -8.12 16.92 -18.00
CA ASP A 104 -8.19 17.06 -19.47
C ASP A 104 -8.38 15.69 -20.12
N HIS A 105 -7.68 14.65 -19.63
CA HIS A 105 -7.89 13.28 -20.05
C HIS A 105 -9.31 12.81 -19.74
N HIS A 106 -9.81 13.09 -18.53
CA HIS A 106 -11.13 12.67 -18.10
C HIS A 106 -12.22 13.31 -18.97
N LEU A 107 -12.12 14.63 -19.20
CA LEU A 107 -13.03 15.38 -20.05
C LEU A 107 -13.13 14.78 -21.46
N LYS A 108 -11.99 14.39 -22.02
CA LYS A 108 -11.91 13.81 -23.38
C LYS A 108 -12.44 12.36 -23.43
N THR A 109 -12.22 11.57 -22.40
CA THR A 109 -12.45 10.12 -22.43
C THR A 109 -13.79 9.72 -21.83
N TYR A 110 -14.16 10.34 -20.71
CA TYR A 110 -15.35 9.97 -19.92
C TYR A 110 -16.43 11.05 -19.91
N GLY A 111 -16.09 12.27 -20.33
CA GLY A 111 -16.99 13.42 -20.29
C GLY A 111 -16.75 14.32 -19.08
N HIS A 112 -17.60 15.34 -18.94
CA HIS A 112 -17.42 16.37 -17.93
C HIS A 112 -17.79 15.85 -16.50
N PRO A 113 -17.01 16.20 -15.47
CA PRO A 113 -17.23 15.73 -14.08
C PRO A 113 -18.58 16.14 -13.45
N THR A 114 -19.32 17.07 -14.04
CA THR A 114 -20.70 17.36 -13.62
C THR A 114 -21.69 16.24 -13.93
N LYS A 115 -21.34 15.31 -14.83
CA LYS A 115 -22.20 14.20 -15.27
C LYS A 115 -21.52 12.85 -15.12
N SER A 116 -20.25 12.76 -15.51
CA SER A 116 -19.44 11.56 -15.45
C SER A 116 -18.31 11.76 -14.46
N GLY A 117 -18.37 11.12 -13.31
CA GLY A 117 -17.39 11.25 -12.24
C GLY A 117 -16.61 9.96 -11.98
N TYR A 118 -15.89 9.91 -10.89
CA TYR A 118 -15.10 8.72 -10.56
C TYR A 118 -15.96 7.46 -10.40
N LYS A 119 -17.18 7.59 -9.88
CA LYS A 119 -18.18 6.50 -9.82
C LYS A 119 -18.43 5.83 -11.18
N ASP A 120 -18.23 6.54 -12.28
CA ASP A 120 -18.42 6.04 -13.64
C ASP A 120 -17.12 5.47 -14.22
N VAL A 121 -15.96 5.87 -13.69
CA VAL A 121 -14.65 5.28 -14.01
C VAL A 121 -14.50 3.89 -13.37
N ILE A 122 -14.90 3.74 -12.10
CA ILE A 122 -14.76 2.47 -11.35
C ILE A 122 -15.29 1.24 -12.14
N PRO A 123 -16.50 1.27 -12.75
CA PRO A 123 -17.00 0.13 -13.52
C PRO A 123 -16.21 -0.20 -14.78
N THR A 124 -15.34 0.69 -15.26
CA THR A 124 -14.50 0.44 -16.45
C THR A 124 -13.26 -0.39 -16.14
N TRP A 125 -12.86 -0.45 -14.87
CA TRP A 125 -11.81 -1.34 -14.41
C TRP A 125 -12.31 -2.79 -14.37
N LYS A 126 -11.83 -3.64 -15.27
CA LYS A 126 -12.29 -5.03 -15.44
C LYS A 126 -11.32 -6.08 -14.97
N ALA A 127 -10.02 -5.75 -14.95
CA ALA A 127 -8.98 -6.71 -14.58
C ALA A 127 -9.09 -8.03 -15.39
N GLU A 128 -9.30 -7.91 -16.70
CA GLU A 128 -9.67 -9.03 -17.58
C GLU A 128 -8.56 -10.06 -17.73
N ASN A 129 -7.29 -9.63 -17.69
CA ASN A 129 -6.11 -10.47 -17.86
C ASN A 129 -5.38 -10.74 -16.53
N PHE A 130 -6.05 -10.44 -15.40
CA PHE A 130 -5.45 -10.62 -14.08
C PHE A 130 -5.20 -12.08 -13.73
N ASP A 131 -3.93 -12.46 -13.66
CA ASP A 131 -3.45 -13.77 -13.23
C ASP A 131 -2.48 -13.61 -12.04
N PRO A 132 -2.97 -13.69 -10.78
CA PRO A 132 -2.12 -13.52 -9.62
C PRO A 132 -1.12 -14.66 -9.42
N ASP A 133 -1.38 -15.88 -9.88
CA ASP A 133 -0.45 -16.99 -9.80
C ASP A 133 0.78 -16.74 -10.68
N TYR A 134 0.57 -16.27 -11.89
CA TYR A 134 1.63 -15.88 -12.80
C TYR A 134 2.48 -14.72 -12.23
N LEU A 135 1.82 -13.63 -11.80
CA LEU A 135 2.51 -12.45 -11.25
C LEU A 135 3.36 -12.81 -10.04
N LEU A 136 2.79 -13.50 -9.06
CA LEU A 136 3.51 -13.85 -7.84
C LEU A 136 4.60 -14.91 -8.09
N GLY A 137 4.42 -15.75 -9.11
CA GLY A 137 5.46 -16.64 -9.60
C GLY A 137 6.67 -15.89 -10.15
N LEU A 138 6.45 -14.80 -10.91
CA LEU A 138 7.52 -13.90 -11.38
C LEU A 138 8.21 -13.22 -10.20
N TYR A 139 7.45 -12.64 -9.27
CA TYR A 139 7.99 -11.92 -8.11
C TYR A 139 8.82 -12.82 -7.20
N ARG A 140 8.36 -14.06 -6.96
CA ARG A 140 9.15 -15.05 -6.23
C ARG A 140 10.48 -15.37 -6.93
N LYS A 141 10.46 -15.54 -8.25
CA LYS A 141 11.69 -15.78 -9.03
C LYS A 141 12.65 -14.60 -8.96
N ALA A 142 12.12 -13.37 -8.93
CA ALA A 142 12.91 -12.15 -8.73
C ALA A 142 13.49 -12.04 -7.31
N GLY A 143 13.22 -12.99 -6.42
CA GLY A 143 13.77 -13.05 -5.08
C GLY A 143 12.90 -12.42 -4.00
N ALA A 144 11.70 -11.93 -4.32
CA ALA A 144 10.79 -11.44 -3.29
C ALA A 144 10.44 -12.53 -2.27
N LYS A 145 10.34 -12.16 -1.00
CA LYS A 145 9.96 -13.03 0.12
C LYS A 145 8.57 -12.71 0.65
N PHE A 146 8.04 -11.55 0.31
CA PHE A 146 6.68 -11.15 0.60
C PHE A 146 6.13 -10.30 -0.55
N PHE A 147 4.82 -10.27 -0.62
CA PHE A 147 4.07 -9.46 -1.57
C PHE A 147 3.01 -8.65 -0.84
N VAL A 148 2.85 -7.39 -1.22
CA VAL A 148 1.81 -6.51 -0.67
C VAL A 148 0.78 -6.19 -1.76
N SER A 149 -0.49 -6.50 -1.48
CA SER A 149 -1.63 -6.06 -2.29
C SER A 149 -2.14 -4.72 -1.78
N MET A 150 -2.66 -3.89 -2.68
CA MET A 150 -3.57 -2.84 -2.23
C MET A 150 -4.80 -3.47 -1.59
N GLY A 151 -5.20 -3.00 -0.41
CA GLY A 151 -6.49 -3.28 0.18
C GLY A 151 -7.47 -2.15 -0.15
N VAL A 152 -7.10 -0.93 0.19
CA VAL A 152 -7.85 0.28 -0.11
C VAL A 152 -6.91 1.46 -0.25
N HIS A 153 -7.09 2.26 -1.32
CA HIS A 153 -6.38 3.53 -1.49
C HIS A 153 -7.21 4.71 -0.94
N HIS A 154 -6.77 5.94 -1.15
CA HIS A 154 -7.50 7.16 -0.75
C HIS A 154 -8.86 7.30 -1.45
N ASP A 155 -9.08 6.60 -2.54
CA ASP A 155 -10.28 6.64 -3.39
C ASP A 155 -11.51 5.94 -2.79
N ASN A 156 -11.41 5.45 -1.56
CA ASN A 156 -12.51 4.85 -0.81
C ASN A 156 -13.08 3.54 -1.42
N PHE A 157 -12.31 2.87 -2.29
CA PHE A 157 -12.71 1.64 -2.96
C PHE A 157 -11.95 0.42 -2.42
N ASP A 158 -12.67 -0.59 -1.91
CA ASP A 158 -12.09 -1.77 -1.28
C ASP A 158 -11.78 -2.89 -2.29
N LEU A 159 -10.58 -3.49 -2.21
CA LEU A 159 -10.20 -4.58 -3.09
C LEU A 159 -10.56 -5.97 -2.56
N TRP A 160 -11.22 -6.05 -1.39
CA TRP A 160 -11.77 -7.29 -0.81
C TRP A 160 -13.30 -7.23 -0.72
N ASN A 161 -13.94 -8.33 -0.36
CA ASN A 161 -15.39 -8.40 -0.13
C ASN A 161 -15.77 -7.74 1.21
N SER A 162 -15.68 -6.42 1.24
CA SER A 162 -15.88 -5.62 2.45
C SER A 162 -17.34 -5.64 2.93
N ARG A 163 -17.55 -5.98 4.20
CA ARG A 163 -18.87 -5.93 4.85
C ARG A 163 -19.32 -4.50 5.14
N PHE A 164 -18.37 -3.56 5.24
CA PHE A 164 -18.63 -2.17 5.63
C PHE A 164 -18.57 -1.19 4.45
N GLN A 165 -18.19 -1.67 3.26
CA GLN A 165 -18.30 -0.94 2.00
C GLN A 165 -18.94 -1.84 0.93
N PRO A 166 -20.24 -2.15 1.06
CA PRO A 166 -20.87 -3.20 0.26
C PRO A 166 -21.07 -2.82 -1.22
N ARG A 167 -21.07 -1.54 -1.54
CA ARG A 167 -21.28 -1.04 -2.90
C ARG A 167 -19.98 -0.78 -3.66
N TRP A 168 -19.01 -0.19 -2.99
CA TRP A 168 -17.77 0.26 -3.62
C TRP A 168 -16.61 -0.66 -3.22
N ASN A 169 -16.69 -1.89 -3.68
CA ASN A 169 -15.65 -2.88 -3.55
C ASN A 169 -15.51 -3.71 -4.83
N ALA A 170 -14.36 -4.36 -5.01
CA ALA A 170 -14.00 -5.08 -6.22
C ALA A 170 -14.90 -6.30 -6.52
N VAL A 171 -15.66 -6.79 -5.53
CA VAL A 171 -16.63 -7.88 -5.73
C VAL A 171 -17.97 -7.35 -6.23
N ALA A 172 -18.40 -6.19 -5.72
CA ALA A 172 -19.68 -5.60 -6.08
C ALA A 172 -19.63 -4.79 -7.38
N THR A 173 -18.50 -4.12 -7.64
CA THR A 173 -18.37 -3.19 -8.77
C THR A 173 -16.98 -3.35 -9.44
N GLY A 174 -16.91 -3.08 -10.74
CA GLY A 174 -15.68 -3.21 -11.51
C GLY A 174 -15.41 -4.65 -11.93
N PRO A 175 -14.29 -5.27 -11.49
CA PRO A 175 -13.86 -6.60 -11.94
C PRO A 175 -14.75 -7.73 -11.45
N ARG A 176 -15.54 -7.51 -10.41
CA ARG A 176 -16.37 -8.51 -9.72
C ARG A 176 -15.55 -9.71 -9.25
N LYS A 177 -14.37 -9.43 -8.74
CA LYS A 177 -13.38 -10.38 -8.22
C LYS A 177 -12.93 -9.92 -6.85
N ASN A 178 -12.70 -10.85 -5.90
CA ASN A 178 -12.07 -10.51 -4.63
C ASN A 178 -10.54 -10.44 -4.83
N ILE A 179 -10.08 -9.30 -5.33
CA ILE A 179 -8.69 -9.08 -5.77
C ILE A 179 -7.69 -9.38 -4.66
N ALA A 180 -7.89 -8.80 -3.48
CA ALA A 180 -6.97 -8.99 -2.36
C ALA A 180 -6.90 -10.46 -1.90
N GLN A 181 -8.05 -11.17 -1.89
CA GLN A 181 -8.08 -12.60 -1.56
C GLN A 181 -7.41 -13.46 -2.64
N MET A 182 -7.56 -13.09 -3.91
CA MET A 182 -6.89 -13.81 -5.01
C MET A 182 -5.36 -13.66 -4.89
N PHE A 183 -4.86 -12.46 -4.60
CA PHE A 183 -3.44 -12.25 -4.33
C PHE A 183 -2.97 -13.03 -3.10
N LYS A 184 -3.74 -13.02 -1.99
CA LYS A 184 -3.41 -13.83 -0.81
C LYS A 184 -3.26 -15.31 -1.17
N ASN A 185 -4.22 -15.87 -1.90
CA ASN A 185 -4.20 -17.28 -2.29
C ASN A 185 -2.95 -17.60 -3.13
N ALA A 186 -2.61 -16.73 -4.07
CA ALA A 186 -1.42 -16.87 -4.89
C ALA A 186 -0.12 -16.72 -4.06
N ALA A 187 -0.08 -15.81 -3.07
CA ALA A 187 1.07 -15.66 -2.17
C ALA A 187 1.33 -16.94 -1.38
N VAL A 188 0.28 -17.52 -0.78
CA VAL A 188 0.36 -18.81 -0.07
C VAL A 188 0.90 -19.91 -0.99
N LYS A 189 0.34 -20.02 -2.21
CA LYS A 189 0.76 -21.01 -3.21
C LYS A 189 2.23 -20.85 -3.62
N GLN A 190 2.72 -19.62 -3.67
CA GLN A 190 4.10 -19.29 -3.99
C GLN A 190 5.04 -19.28 -2.77
N ASN A 191 4.55 -19.61 -1.58
CA ASN A 191 5.30 -19.52 -0.33
C ASN A 191 5.89 -18.12 -0.10
N LEU A 192 5.09 -17.08 -0.37
CA LEU A 192 5.37 -15.70 -0.05
C LEU A 192 4.55 -15.29 1.18
N ARG A 193 5.13 -14.51 2.08
CA ARG A 193 4.35 -13.80 3.10
C ARG A 193 3.44 -12.80 2.42
N PHE A 194 2.22 -12.63 2.94
CA PHE A 194 1.21 -11.76 2.35
C PHE A 194 1.02 -10.50 3.18
N GLY A 195 1.20 -9.36 2.54
CA GLY A 195 0.87 -8.05 3.09
C GLY A 195 -0.32 -7.42 2.38
N VAL A 196 -0.94 -6.47 3.06
CA VAL A 196 -1.97 -5.62 2.48
C VAL A 196 -1.74 -4.17 2.88
N SER A 197 -1.97 -3.23 1.97
CA SER A 197 -1.81 -1.81 2.24
C SER A 197 -3.15 -1.10 2.38
N GLN A 198 -3.19 -0.12 3.26
CA GLN A 198 -4.34 0.74 3.47
C GLN A 198 -3.93 2.21 3.53
N HIS A 199 -4.70 3.05 2.83
CA HIS A 199 -4.53 4.50 2.75
C HIS A 199 -5.82 5.23 3.18
N LEU A 200 -6.75 4.50 3.78
CA LEU A 200 -8.12 4.91 4.03
C LEU A 200 -8.24 6.13 4.97
N HIS A 201 -7.26 6.32 5.86
CA HIS A 201 -7.28 7.41 6.83
C HIS A 201 -7.40 8.80 6.19
N ALA A 202 -6.79 9.00 5.03
CA ALA A 202 -6.80 10.27 4.32
C ALA A 202 -8.04 10.47 3.43
N SER A 203 -8.77 9.40 3.10
CA SER A 203 -9.83 9.40 2.09
C SER A 203 -10.85 10.51 2.25
N TYR A 204 -11.27 10.81 3.49
CA TYR A 204 -12.33 11.79 3.75
C TYR A 204 -12.01 13.16 3.15
N GLU A 205 -10.84 13.70 3.43
CA GLU A 205 -10.42 15.00 2.91
C GLU A 205 -9.80 14.92 1.50
N TRP A 206 -9.19 13.80 1.18
CA TRP A 206 -8.56 13.59 -0.12
C TRP A 206 -9.58 13.63 -1.27
N MET A 207 -10.78 13.08 -1.07
CA MET A 207 -11.86 13.11 -2.05
C MET A 207 -12.53 14.48 -2.23
N SER A 208 -12.23 15.48 -1.40
CA SER A 208 -12.95 16.77 -1.35
C SER A 208 -12.96 17.57 -2.66
N THR A 209 -12.06 17.30 -3.61
CA THR A 209 -12.06 17.93 -4.93
C THR A 209 -13.33 17.65 -5.74
N CYS A 210 -13.97 16.49 -5.52
CA CYS A 210 -15.22 16.11 -6.19
C CYS A 210 -16.42 17.00 -5.81
N PHE A 211 -16.31 17.81 -4.76
CA PHE A 211 -17.35 18.77 -4.36
C PHE A 211 -17.22 20.13 -5.04
N GLY A 212 -16.17 20.32 -5.85
CA GLY A 212 -15.90 21.56 -6.55
C GLY A 212 -16.75 21.78 -7.79
N SER A 213 -16.28 22.66 -8.63
CA SER A 213 -16.81 23.00 -9.95
C SER A 213 -15.71 23.61 -10.81
N ASP A 214 -15.92 23.70 -12.11
CA ASP A 214 -15.04 24.48 -12.96
C ASP A 214 -15.00 25.95 -12.53
N LYS A 215 -13.84 26.56 -12.67
CA LYS A 215 -13.63 28.00 -12.39
C LYS A 215 -13.90 28.86 -13.60
N THR A 216 -13.79 28.31 -14.82
CA THR A 216 -13.90 29.00 -16.09
C THR A 216 -14.64 28.13 -17.10
N GLY A 217 -15.11 28.74 -18.20
CA GLY A 217 -15.78 28.05 -19.29
C GLY A 217 -17.29 27.89 -19.12
N PRO A 218 -17.95 27.17 -20.06
CA PRO A 218 -19.42 27.09 -20.11
C PRO A 218 -20.09 26.44 -18.89
N LEU A 219 -19.35 25.64 -18.14
CA LEU A 219 -19.85 24.95 -16.94
C LEU A 219 -19.28 25.52 -15.66
N ALA A 220 -18.69 26.71 -15.68
CA ALA A 220 -18.17 27.38 -14.51
C ALA A 220 -19.25 27.50 -13.41
N GLY A 221 -18.90 27.09 -12.18
CA GLY A 221 -19.80 27.11 -11.03
C GLY A 221 -20.83 25.97 -10.99
N VAL A 222 -20.93 25.13 -12.03
CA VAL A 222 -21.80 23.95 -12.00
C VAL A 222 -21.16 22.87 -11.14
N PRO A 223 -21.79 22.39 -10.06
CA PRO A 223 -21.18 21.42 -9.15
C PRO A 223 -20.83 20.10 -9.85
N TYR A 224 -19.68 19.52 -9.50
CA TYR A 224 -19.32 18.19 -9.91
C TYR A 224 -20.20 17.11 -9.23
N ASP A 225 -20.17 15.89 -9.76
CA ASP A 225 -21.03 14.78 -9.38
C ASP A 225 -20.85 14.31 -7.92
N GLY A 226 -19.71 14.59 -7.28
CA GLY A 226 -19.50 14.33 -5.87
C GLY A 226 -20.47 15.08 -4.93
N ASN A 227 -21.15 16.11 -5.43
CA ASN A 227 -22.22 16.81 -4.70
C ASN A 227 -23.55 16.04 -4.68
N ASP A 228 -23.69 14.93 -5.40
CA ASP A 228 -24.88 14.08 -5.36
C ASP A 228 -24.88 13.20 -4.09
N PRO A 229 -25.80 13.42 -3.14
CA PRO A 229 -25.83 12.69 -1.87
C PRO A 229 -26.08 11.18 -2.03
N ARG A 230 -26.53 10.71 -3.19
CA ARG A 230 -26.70 9.28 -3.49
C ARG A 230 -25.39 8.51 -3.55
N TYR A 231 -24.28 9.21 -3.69
CA TYR A 231 -22.92 8.66 -3.77
C TYR A 231 -22.03 9.06 -2.60
N ALA A 232 -22.64 9.53 -1.50
CA ALA A 232 -21.90 9.89 -0.28
C ALA A 232 -21.18 8.70 0.36
N ASP A 233 -21.53 7.48 0.01
CA ASP A 233 -20.82 6.24 0.40
C ASP A 233 -19.49 6.04 -0.35
N LEU A 234 -19.28 6.72 -1.48
CA LEU A 234 -18.01 6.80 -2.20
C LEU A 234 -17.28 8.11 -1.91
N TYR A 235 -17.97 9.24 -2.14
CA TYR A 235 -17.37 10.59 -2.12
C TYR A 235 -17.33 11.22 -0.74
N HIS A 236 -17.89 10.57 0.27
CA HIS A 236 -18.21 11.12 1.59
C HIS A 236 -19.35 12.17 1.57
N PRO A 237 -19.96 12.47 2.72
CA PRO A 237 -20.87 13.60 2.81
C PRO A 237 -20.14 14.90 2.44
N ARG A 238 -20.83 15.78 1.69
CA ARG A 238 -20.25 17.06 1.26
C ARG A 238 -19.71 17.85 2.45
N HIS A 239 -18.48 18.31 2.31
CA HIS A 239 -17.80 19.18 3.28
C HIS A 239 -16.89 20.17 2.54
N ALA A 240 -16.44 21.19 3.26
CA ALA A 240 -15.47 22.12 2.72
C ALA A 240 -14.12 21.42 2.50
N PRO A 241 -13.41 21.68 1.39
CA PRO A 241 -12.12 21.08 1.14
C PRO A 241 -11.12 21.44 2.24
N ALA A 242 -10.25 20.48 2.57
CA ALA A 242 -9.11 20.71 3.45
C ALA A 242 -8.10 21.65 2.78
N GLN A 243 -7.30 22.32 3.60
CA GLN A 243 -6.19 23.14 3.10
C GLN A 243 -5.11 22.28 2.41
N GLN A 244 -4.96 21.02 2.88
CA GLN A 244 -4.02 20.06 2.31
C GLN A 244 -4.65 18.67 2.20
N PRO A 245 -4.32 17.89 1.16
CA PRO A 245 -4.68 16.48 1.08
C PRO A 245 -4.12 15.73 2.29
N GLY A 246 -4.95 14.87 2.90
CA GLY A 246 -4.54 14.09 4.07
C GLY A 246 -4.65 14.82 5.43
N ASP A 247 -5.14 16.06 5.46
CA ASP A 247 -5.53 16.70 6.72
C ASP A 247 -6.67 15.89 7.37
N VAL A 248 -6.44 15.43 8.60
CA VAL A 248 -7.40 14.60 9.34
C VAL A 248 -8.06 15.33 10.51
N SER A 249 -7.79 16.64 10.65
CA SER A 249 -8.26 17.44 11.80
C SER A 249 -9.78 17.55 11.85
N ARG A 250 -10.46 17.53 10.71
CA ARG A 250 -11.91 17.71 10.56
C ARG A 250 -12.68 16.43 10.26
N VAL A 251 -11.99 15.29 10.29
CA VAL A 251 -12.61 14.00 10.02
C VAL A 251 -13.64 13.67 11.09
N PRO A 252 -14.92 13.44 10.75
CA PRO A 252 -15.96 13.19 11.72
C PRO A 252 -15.79 11.85 12.42
N GLU A 253 -16.30 11.77 13.64
CA GLU A 253 -16.22 10.58 14.48
C GLU A 253 -16.81 9.32 13.80
N SER A 254 -17.92 9.48 13.08
CA SER A 254 -18.54 8.41 12.31
C SER A 254 -17.62 7.82 11.25
N TRP A 255 -16.77 8.64 10.62
CA TRP A 255 -15.78 8.15 9.68
C TRP A 255 -14.62 7.41 10.35
N LYS A 256 -14.15 7.89 11.51
CA LYS A 256 -13.12 7.20 12.29
C LYS A 256 -13.59 5.81 12.73
N GLN A 257 -14.88 5.69 13.08
CA GLN A 257 -15.51 4.40 13.37
C GLN A 257 -15.54 3.49 12.12
N GLN A 258 -15.97 4.04 11.00
CA GLN A 258 -16.01 3.33 9.72
C GLN A 258 -14.62 2.86 9.30
N TYR A 259 -13.59 3.70 9.47
CA TYR A 259 -12.19 3.37 9.25
C TYR A 259 -11.78 2.12 10.06
N LEU A 260 -12.04 2.11 11.37
CA LEU A 260 -11.68 0.97 12.22
C LEU A 260 -12.41 -0.30 11.80
N LEU A 261 -13.73 -0.24 11.60
CA LEU A 261 -14.55 -1.40 11.24
C LEU A 261 -14.12 -2.03 9.90
N ARG A 262 -13.85 -1.20 8.90
CA ARG A 262 -13.39 -1.69 7.59
C ARG A 262 -12.03 -2.37 7.68
N LEU A 263 -11.11 -1.79 8.43
CA LEU A 263 -9.76 -2.35 8.55
C LEU A 263 -9.70 -3.57 9.47
N GLN A 264 -10.56 -3.66 10.49
CA GLN A 264 -10.74 -4.91 11.24
C GLN A 264 -11.31 -6.01 10.33
N ASP A 265 -12.30 -5.67 9.50
CA ASP A 265 -12.87 -6.60 8.51
C ASP A 265 -11.82 -7.09 7.51
N LEU A 266 -10.96 -6.20 7.02
CA LEU A 266 -9.83 -6.53 6.16
C LEU A 266 -8.86 -7.49 6.85
N ILE A 267 -8.44 -7.18 8.09
CA ILE A 267 -7.54 -8.01 8.88
C ILE A 267 -8.14 -9.39 9.11
N ASP A 268 -9.40 -9.46 9.54
CA ASP A 268 -10.07 -10.72 9.87
C ASP A 268 -10.29 -11.62 8.65
N GLN A 269 -10.58 -11.04 7.47
CA GLN A 269 -10.76 -11.80 6.24
C GLN A 269 -9.42 -12.21 5.61
N LEU A 270 -8.47 -11.29 5.53
CA LEU A 270 -7.23 -11.50 4.78
C LEU A 270 -6.08 -12.04 5.63
N GLN A 271 -6.14 -11.94 6.95
CA GLN A 271 -5.10 -12.42 7.87
C GLN A 271 -3.68 -12.07 7.36
N PRO A 272 -3.34 -10.79 7.21
CA PRO A 272 -2.08 -10.41 6.60
C PRO A 272 -0.90 -10.59 7.56
N ASP A 273 0.26 -10.97 7.01
CA ASP A 273 1.54 -10.95 7.72
C ASP A 273 2.09 -9.51 7.84
N LEU A 274 1.64 -8.60 6.97
CA LEU A 274 2.04 -7.19 6.98
C LEU A 274 0.84 -6.31 6.67
N LEU A 275 0.56 -5.34 7.55
CA LEU A 275 -0.38 -4.26 7.28
C LEU A 275 0.42 -2.96 7.07
N TYR A 276 0.51 -2.54 5.82
CA TYR A 276 1.11 -1.26 5.47
C TYR A 276 0.11 -0.13 5.73
N HIS A 277 0.57 0.90 6.42
CA HIS A 277 -0.16 2.14 6.66
C HIS A 277 0.57 3.32 6.01
N ASP A 278 -0.11 4.01 5.13
CA ASP A 278 0.41 5.21 4.48
C ASP A 278 0.35 6.43 5.41
N GLY A 279 1.13 6.41 6.47
CA GLY A 279 1.20 7.49 7.44
C GLY A 279 1.57 7.03 8.85
N VAL A 280 1.21 7.84 9.83
CA VAL A 280 1.38 7.56 11.26
C VAL A 280 0.13 6.87 11.83
N ILE A 281 0.20 6.30 13.03
CA ILE A 281 -1.00 5.79 13.72
C ILE A 281 -1.98 6.95 13.90
N ARG A 282 -3.10 6.88 13.16
CA ARG A 282 -4.08 7.97 13.07
C ARG A 282 -5.28 7.76 13.99
N PHE A 283 -5.98 8.85 14.28
CA PHE A 283 -7.23 8.84 15.06
C PHE A 283 -7.06 8.26 16.46
N GLU A 284 -5.86 8.41 17.05
CA GLU A 284 -5.54 8.01 18.44
C GLU A 284 -6.14 6.65 18.81
N ARG A 285 -7.24 6.66 19.60
CA ARG A 285 -7.87 5.42 20.07
C ARG A 285 -8.24 4.43 18.97
N TYR A 286 -8.62 4.89 17.78
CA TYR A 286 -9.00 4.02 16.66
C TYR A 286 -7.77 3.37 16.01
N GLY A 287 -6.70 4.14 15.83
CA GLY A 287 -5.44 3.62 15.32
C GLY A 287 -4.79 2.65 16.30
N LEU A 288 -4.77 2.97 17.58
CA LEU A 288 -4.25 2.07 18.63
C LEU A 288 -5.05 0.76 18.69
N LYS A 289 -6.40 0.85 18.59
CA LYS A 289 -7.27 -0.34 18.51
C LYS A 289 -6.97 -1.18 17.28
N LEU A 290 -6.71 -0.56 16.13
CA LEU A 290 -6.38 -1.28 14.90
C LEU A 290 -5.07 -2.07 15.05
N VAL A 291 -4.03 -1.43 15.58
CA VAL A 291 -2.72 -2.08 15.79
C VAL A 291 -2.82 -3.22 16.81
N ALA A 292 -3.49 -2.99 17.95
CA ALA A 292 -3.73 -4.02 18.95
C ALA A 292 -4.53 -5.20 18.38
N HIS A 293 -5.56 -4.91 17.56
CA HIS A 293 -6.35 -5.95 16.90
C HIS A 293 -5.50 -6.81 15.96
N LEU A 294 -4.65 -6.19 15.13
CA LEU A 294 -3.73 -6.90 14.23
C LEU A 294 -2.77 -7.83 15.00
N TYR A 295 -2.14 -7.31 16.06
CA TYR A 295 -1.16 -8.08 16.82
C TYR A 295 -1.82 -9.22 17.60
N ASN A 296 -2.99 -8.97 18.18
CA ASN A 296 -3.76 -10.02 18.86
C ASN A 296 -4.25 -11.10 17.90
N ARG A 297 -4.74 -10.72 16.72
CA ARG A 297 -5.11 -11.68 15.67
C ARG A 297 -3.90 -12.49 15.22
N SER A 298 -2.77 -11.83 14.99
CA SER A 298 -1.54 -12.53 14.64
C SER A 298 -1.14 -13.55 15.71
N ALA A 299 -1.19 -13.18 16.99
CA ALA A 299 -0.91 -14.10 18.08
C ALA A 299 -1.88 -15.31 18.10
N GLN A 300 -3.16 -15.06 17.80
CA GLN A 300 -4.15 -16.16 17.70
C GLN A 300 -3.85 -17.12 16.54
N TRP A 301 -3.41 -16.60 15.38
CA TRP A 301 -3.10 -17.42 14.21
C TRP A 301 -1.78 -18.18 14.32
N HIS A 302 -0.87 -17.72 15.19
CA HIS A 302 0.50 -18.22 15.29
C HIS A 302 0.88 -18.72 16.71
N GLU A 303 -0.04 -19.40 17.38
CA GLU A 303 0.22 -20.08 18.66
C GLU A 303 0.82 -19.17 19.74
N GLY A 304 0.33 -17.93 19.82
CA GLY A 304 0.78 -16.92 20.79
C GLY A 304 1.92 -16.03 20.30
N LYS A 305 2.48 -16.26 19.11
CA LYS A 305 3.54 -15.42 18.53
C LYS A 305 2.96 -14.33 17.64
N VAL A 306 3.48 -13.13 17.76
CA VAL A 306 3.15 -12.05 16.80
C VAL A 306 4.07 -12.16 15.61
N GLU A 307 3.51 -12.60 14.49
CA GLU A 307 4.20 -12.67 13.20
C GLU A 307 3.81 -11.50 12.28
N ALA A 308 2.83 -10.67 12.68
CA ALA A 308 2.41 -9.53 11.89
C ALA A 308 3.36 -8.34 12.03
N VAL A 309 3.52 -7.61 10.93
CA VAL A 309 4.21 -6.32 10.85
C VAL A 309 3.18 -5.23 10.61
N TYR A 310 3.25 -4.14 11.37
CA TYR A 310 2.56 -2.89 11.09
C TYR A 310 3.59 -1.84 10.72
N ASN A 311 3.50 -1.26 9.54
CA ASN A 311 4.37 -0.17 9.12
C ASN A 311 3.78 1.20 9.51
N SER A 312 4.63 2.11 9.94
CA SER A 312 4.30 3.51 10.20
C SER A 312 5.41 4.42 9.67
N LYS A 313 5.02 5.56 9.11
CA LYS A 313 5.94 6.65 8.72
C LYS A 313 6.26 7.57 9.90
N GLY A 314 5.67 7.32 11.07
CA GLY A 314 5.85 8.10 12.30
C GLY A 314 7.07 7.64 13.08
N MET A 315 8.06 8.51 13.20
CA MET A 315 9.24 8.25 14.03
C MET A 315 8.86 7.94 15.48
N GLU A 316 7.88 8.67 16.04
CA GLU A 316 7.39 8.48 17.39
C GLU A 316 6.83 7.06 17.59
N ASP A 317 5.96 6.60 16.68
CA ASP A 317 5.39 5.25 16.72
C ASP A 317 6.48 4.16 16.72
N CYS A 318 7.57 4.40 15.99
CA CYS A 318 8.62 3.40 15.74
C CYS A 318 9.75 3.44 16.77
N GLN A 319 10.12 4.61 17.28
CA GLN A 319 11.10 4.76 18.36
C GLN A 319 10.59 4.14 19.66
N GLU A 320 9.31 4.25 19.91
CA GLU A 320 8.67 3.59 21.04
C GLU A 320 8.54 2.06 20.87
N GLY A 321 8.79 1.54 19.66
CA GLY A 321 8.70 0.10 19.36
C GLY A 321 7.29 -0.39 19.04
N THR A 322 6.34 0.51 18.80
CA THR A 322 4.95 0.17 18.49
C THR A 322 4.77 -0.37 17.06
N ALA A 323 5.62 0.04 16.13
CA ALA A 323 5.55 -0.27 14.71
C ALA A 323 6.94 -0.37 14.06
N VAL A 324 6.99 -0.86 12.85
CA VAL A 324 8.19 -0.84 11.99
C VAL A 324 8.19 0.43 11.15
N LEU A 325 9.30 1.19 11.21
CA LEU A 325 9.46 2.43 10.46
C LEU A 325 9.49 2.17 8.96
N ASP A 326 8.77 3.00 8.21
CA ASP A 326 8.77 3.02 6.75
C ASP A 326 9.26 4.37 6.23
N PHE A 327 10.27 4.34 5.35
CA PHE A 327 10.82 5.50 4.67
C PHE A 327 10.30 5.57 3.23
N GLU A 328 9.26 6.36 2.99
CA GLU A 328 8.78 6.54 1.62
C GLU A 328 9.82 7.24 0.76
N ARG A 329 10.27 6.55 -0.29
CA ARG A 329 11.26 7.05 -1.26
C ARG A 329 12.49 7.64 -0.57
N GLY A 330 12.86 7.05 0.56
CA GLY A 330 13.96 7.50 1.39
C GLY A 330 14.82 6.34 1.84
N ILE A 331 15.90 6.65 2.54
CA ILE A 331 16.78 5.65 3.11
C ILE A 331 17.28 6.13 4.47
N ALA A 332 17.52 5.19 5.37
CA ALA A 332 18.12 5.48 6.66
C ALA A 332 19.57 5.97 6.50
N GLU A 333 19.98 6.88 7.38
CA GLU A 333 21.39 7.25 7.48
C GLU A 333 22.16 6.22 8.28
N GLY A 334 23.28 5.77 7.77
CA GLY A 334 24.08 4.74 8.41
C GLY A 334 23.31 3.46 8.66
N ILE A 335 23.72 2.70 9.65
CA ILE A 335 23.03 1.48 10.09
C ILE A 335 21.93 1.87 11.07
N TRP A 336 20.66 1.58 10.69
CA TRP A 336 19.52 1.82 11.57
C TRP A 336 19.46 0.75 12.67
N PRO A 337 19.22 1.12 13.94
CA PRO A 337 19.30 0.14 15.04
C PRO A 337 18.21 -0.94 14.96
N ASN A 338 17.01 -0.57 14.51
CA ASN A 338 15.88 -1.49 14.35
C ASN A 338 15.67 -1.85 12.87
N PRO A 339 15.04 -2.98 12.54
CA PRO A 339 14.56 -3.23 11.17
C PRO A 339 13.65 -2.09 10.70
N PHE A 340 13.79 -1.70 9.45
CA PHE A 340 12.92 -0.70 8.82
C PHE A 340 12.56 -1.14 7.41
N GLN A 341 11.58 -0.48 6.82
CA GLN A 341 11.21 -0.61 5.42
C GLN A 341 11.59 0.66 4.66
N THR A 342 11.98 0.50 3.42
CA THR A 342 11.93 1.56 2.40
C THR A 342 10.95 1.12 1.34
N ASP A 343 9.94 1.93 1.09
CA ASP A 343 9.01 1.74 -0.02
C ASP A 343 9.32 2.71 -1.16
N THR A 344 9.23 2.22 -2.37
CA THR A 344 9.36 3.03 -3.59
C THR A 344 8.77 2.30 -4.79
N CYS A 345 8.83 2.90 -5.97
CA CYS A 345 8.27 2.35 -7.19
C CYS A 345 9.30 2.29 -8.33
N VAL A 346 9.10 1.37 -9.27
CA VAL A 346 9.91 1.29 -10.50
C VAL A 346 9.60 2.44 -11.46
N ALA A 347 8.40 3.04 -11.32
CA ALA A 347 7.94 4.19 -12.12
C ALA A 347 7.09 5.12 -11.24
N GLY A 348 5.76 5.07 -11.36
CA GLY A 348 4.78 5.72 -10.48
C GLY A 348 4.17 4.75 -9.47
N TRP A 349 3.30 5.26 -8.59
CA TRP A 349 2.53 4.38 -7.70
C TRP A 349 1.48 3.61 -8.49
N HIS A 350 0.53 4.27 -9.16
CA HIS A 350 -0.35 3.64 -10.13
C HIS A 350 0.22 3.73 -11.55
N TYR A 351 -0.17 2.80 -12.41
CA TYR A 351 0.34 2.72 -13.78
C TYR A 351 0.04 3.99 -14.59
N ASP A 352 1.07 4.51 -15.23
CA ASP A 352 1.01 5.64 -16.16
C ASP A 352 1.71 5.21 -17.46
N ARG A 353 1.00 5.21 -18.57
CA ARG A 353 1.55 4.82 -19.89
C ARG A 353 2.67 5.75 -20.40
N GLU A 354 2.82 6.92 -19.79
CA GLU A 354 3.90 7.88 -20.09
C GLU A 354 4.99 7.92 -19.01
N ALA A 355 4.97 6.97 -18.06
CA ALA A 355 5.93 6.93 -16.98
C ALA A 355 7.36 6.68 -17.46
N ARG A 356 8.34 7.27 -16.76
CA ARG A 356 9.75 6.94 -16.90
C ARG A 356 10.13 5.91 -15.85
N TYR A 357 10.68 4.82 -16.30
CA TYR A 357 11.08 3.71 -15.45
C TYR A 357 12.50 3.90 -14.91
N ARG A 358 12.74 3.40 -13.71
CA ARG A 358 14.09 3.12 -13.23
C ARG A 358 14.74 2.07 -14.11
N THR A 359 16.05 2.13 -14.19
CA THR A 359 16.82 1.03 -14.74
C THR A 359 16.84 -0.16 -13.75
N PRO A 360 17.02 -1.40 -14.21
CA PRO A 360 17.23 -2.55 -13.33
C PRO A 360 18.38 -2.33 -12.34
N LYS A 361 19.48 -1.68 -12.80
CA LYS A 361 20.61 -1.33 -11.95
C LYS A 361 20.22 -0.42 -10.79
N GLU A 362 19.44 0.63 -11.04
CA GLU A 362 18.97 1.54 -9.97
C GLU A 362 18.12 0.81 -8.94
N CYS A 363 17.30 -0.16 -9.36
CA CYS A 363 16.51 -0.98 -8.43
C CYS A 363 17.39 -1.89 -7.57
N ILE A 364 18.38 -2.52 -8.17
CA ILE A 364 19.35 -3.40 -7.49
C ILE A 364 20.23 -2.60 -6.53
N ASP A 365 20.75 -1.48 -6.99
CA ASP A 365 21.58 -0.58 -6.17
C ASP A 365 20.83 -0.13 -4.92
N LEU A 366 19.56 0.24 -5.07
CA LEU A 366 18.71 0.62 -3.96
C LEU A 366 18.47 -0.55 -3.00
N LEU A 367 18.20 -1.75 -3.51
CA LEU A 367 18.03 -2.95 -2.68
C LEU A 367 19.27 -3.18 -1.81
N VAL A 368 20.44 -3.15 -2.41
CA VAL A 368 21.71 -3.38 -1.71
C VAL A 368 21.95 -2.29 -0.66
N ASP A 369 21.71 -1.02 -1.01
CA ASP A 369 21.94 0.11 -0.09
C ASP A 369 20.98 0.04 1.12
N VAL A 370 19.69 -0.24 0.90
CA VAL A 370 18.70 -0.43 1.98
C VAL A 370 19.09 -1.59 2.91
N VAL A 371 19.45 -2.73 2.33
CA VAL A 371 19.78 -3.96 3.11
C VAL A 371 21.02 -3.78 3.95
N SER A 372 22.04 -3.09 3.42
CA SER A 372 23.28 -2.80 4.16
C SER A 372 23.08 -1.93 5.41
N ARG A 373 21.95 -1.20 5.47
CA ARG A 373 21.56 -0.31 6.57
C ARG A 373 20.57 -0.91 7.56
N ASN A 374 20.31 -2.22 7.50
CA ASN A 374 19.33 -2.98 8.29
C ASN A 374 17.88 -2.89 7.77
N GLY A 375 17.69 -2.44 6.53
CA GLY A 375 16.37 -2.26 5.93
C GLY A 375 15.87 -3.45 5.13
N THR A 376 14.62 -3.33 4.74
CA THR A 376 13.88 -4.19 3.81
C THR A 376 13.30 -3.30 2.70
N LEU A 377 13.54 -3.64 1.44
CA LEU A 377 12.99 -2.90 0.31
C LEU A 377 11.60 -3.45 -0.05
N LEU A 378 10.61 -2.58 -0.14
CA LEU A 378 9.30 -2.83 -0.75
C LEU A 378 9.22 -2.07 -2.07
N LEU A 379 9.32 -2.78 -3.19
CA LEU A 379 9.39 -2.20 -4.53
C LEU A 379 8.06 -2.37 -5.27
N ASN A 380 7.41 -1.26 -5.61
CA ASN A 380 6.13 -1.27 -6.30
C ASN A 380 6.30 -1.45 -7.80
N PHE A 381 5.57 -2.43 -8.35
CA PHE A 381 5.33 -2.63 -9.77
C PHE A 381 3.84 -2.35 -10.04
N PRO A 382 3.50 -1.18 -10.60
CA PRO A 382 2.11 -0.82 -10.84
C PRO A 382 1.53 -1.64 -12.00
N LEU A 383 0.38 -2.28 -11.80
CA LEU A 383 -0.26 -3.04 -12.86
C LEU A 383 -1.07 -2.15 -13.80
N LYS A 384 -1.08 -2.49 -15.09
CA LYS A 384 -2.00 -1.92 -16.06
C LYS A 384 -3.46 -2.20 -15.67
N SER A 385 -4.38 -1.49 -16.28
CA SER A 385 -5.80 -1.64 -16.01
C SER A 385 -6.32 -3.07 -16.14
N ASP A 386 -5.78 -3.84 -17.07
CA ASP A 386 -6.13 -5.23 -17.33
C ASP A 386 -5.53 -6.25 -16.34
N GLY A 387 -4.60 -5.84 -15.47
CA GLY A 387 -3.94 -6.67 -14.47
C GLY A 387 -2.61 -7.26 -14.92
N THR A 388 -2.03 -6.78 -16.02
CA THR A 388 -0.72 -7.23 -16.51
C THR A 388 0.37 -6.19 -16.26
N LEU A 389 1.62 -6.61 -16.34
CA LEU A 389 2.79 -5.73 -16.39
C LEU A 389 3.06 -5.31 -17.84
N ASP A 390 3.72 -4.18 -18.03
CA ASP A 390 4.20 -3.81 -19.34
C ASP A 390 5.60 -4.40 -19.64
N SER A 391 6.10 -4.13 -20.86
CA SER A 391 7.39 -4.68 -21.31
C SER A 391 8.60 -4.13 -20.51
N ALA A 392 8.53 -2.88 -20.06
CA ALA A 392 9.61 -2.27 -19.30
C ALA A 392 9.69 -2.89 -17.89
N GLU A 393 8.54 -3.10 -17.23
CA GLU A 393 8.45 -3.78 -15.94
C GLU A 393 8.93 -5.23 -16.04
N MET A 394 8.54 -5.95 -17.09
CA MET A 394 9.00 -7.30 -17.36
C MET A 394 10.51 -7.36 -17.54
N GLY A 395 11.12 -6.37 -18.24
CA GLY A 395 12.56 -6.23 -18.37
C GLY A 395 13.25 -6.05 -17.01
N ILE A 396 12.74 -5.15 -16.17
CA ILE A 396 13.27 -4.90 -14.82
C ILE A 396 13.22 -6.18 -13.98
N ILE A 397 12.08 -6.88 -13.96
CA ILE A 397 11.92 -8.14 -13.20
C ILE A 397 12.90 -9.22 -13.69
N SER A 398 13.09 -9.33 -15.01
CA SER A 398 14.01 -10.30 -15.60
C SER A 398 15.45 -10.06 -15.14
N GLU A 399 15.92 -8.82 -15.17
CA GLU A 399 17.26 -8.45 -14.75
C GLU A 399 17.47 -8.63 -13.22
N ILE A 400 16.48 -8.23 -12.41
CA ILE A 400 16.51 -8.48 -10.96
C ILE A 400 16.56 -9.99 -10.71
N THR A 401 15.80 -10.80 -11.44
CA THR A 401 15.80 -12.27 -11.31
C THR A 401 17.18 -12.85 -11.59
N ALA A 402 17.82 -12.44 -12.68
CA ALA A 402 19.14 -12.91 -13.05
C ALA A 402 20.19 -12.51 -12.00
N TRP A 403 20.12 -11.27 -11.50
CA TRP A 403 21.04 -10.78 -10.47
C TRP A 403 20.85 -11.50 -9.14
N MET A 404 19.61 -11.67 -8.69
CA MET A 404 19.27 -12.33 -7.42
C MET A 404 19.63 -13.83 -7.43
N ALA A 405 19.57 -14.48 -8.57
CA ALA A 405 19.98 -15.89 -8.69
C ALA A 405 21.46 -16.11 -8.33
N VAL A 406 22.30 -15.08 -8.51
CA VAL A 406 23.73 -15.12 -8.21
C VAL A 406 24.04 -14.51 -6.85
N ASN A 407 23.39 -13.38 -6.51
CA ASN A 407 23.78 -12.52 -5.40
C ASN A 407 22.83 -12.59 -4.19
N GLY A 408 21.71 -13.31 -4.31
CA GLY A 408 20.67 -13.38 -3.28
C GLY A 408 21.15 -13.93 -1.93
N GLU A 409 22.25 -14.67 -1.89
CA GLU A 409 22.88 -15.14 -0.65
C GLU A 409 23.36 -13.98 0.22
N GLY A 410 23.97 -12.96 -0.40
CA GLY A 410 24.41 -11.75 0.28
C GLY A 410 23.29 -10.78 0.66
N ILE A 411 22.04 -11.08 0.29
CA ILE A 411 20.85 -10.26 0.57
C ILE A 411 20.01 -10.89 1.68
N HIS A 412 19.44 -12.08 1.44
CA HIS A 412 18.47 -12.70 2.35
C HIS A 412 19.10 -13.25 3.61
N GLY A 413 18.46 -13.01 4.75
CA GLY A 413 18.91 -13.48 6.06
C GLY A 413 20.16 -12.77 6.58
N THR A 414 20.61 -11.71 5.90
CA THR A 414 21.82 -10.99 6.27
C THR A 414 21.60 -9.95 7.38
N ARG A 415 22.69 -9.49 7.95
CA ARG A 415 22.76 -8.39 8.92
C ARG A 415 23.77 -7.35 8.44
N PRO A 416 23.64 -6.09 8.88
CA PRO A 416 24.68 -5.10 8.63
C PRO A 416 26.02 -5.54 9.22
N TRP A 417 27.10 -5.10 8.59
CA TRP A 417 28.43 -5.22 9.17
C TRP A 417 28.69 -4.07 10.15
N LYS A 418 29.96 -3.83 10.56
CA LYS A 418 30.37 -2.71 11.43
C LYS A 418 30.03 -1.34 10.85
N ILE A 419 30.06 -1.23 9.50
CA ILE A 419 29.67 -0.08 8.71
C ILE A 419 28.75 -0.56 7.60
N CYS A 420 27.83 0.29 7.16
CA CYS A 420 26.95 -0.05 6.03
C CYS A 420 27.67 -0.07 4.69
N GLY A 421 28.77 0.69 4.58
CA GLY A 421 29.53 0.80 3.34
C GLY A 421 30.64 1.82 3.44
N GLU A 422 31.31 2.01 2.32
CA GLU A 422 32.35 3.03 2.12
C GLU A 422 32.25 3.62 0.73
N GLY A 423 32.94 4.75 0.51
CA GLY A 423 32.91 5.50 -0.74
C GLY A 423 32.13 6.80 -0.66
N PRO A 424 32.10 7.59 -1.77
CA PRO A 424 31.61 8.97 -1.79
C PRO A 424 30.12 9.11 -1.37
N SER A 425 29.31 8.08 -1.56
CA SER A 425 27.88 8.12 -1.21
C SER A 425 27.63 7.98 0.31
N VAL A 426 28.61 7.50 1.07
CA VAL A 426 28.53 7.34 2.53
C VAL A 426 29.27 8.49 3.23
N GLU A 427 30.33 9.02 2.63
CA GLU A 427 31.13 10.08 3.20
C GLU A 427 30.33 11.39 3.34
N GLY A 428 30.37 11.99 4.52
CA GLY A 428 29.69 13.25 4.82
C GLY A 428 28.19 13.13 5.07
N THR A 429 27.67 11.93 5.23
CA THR A 429 26.27 11.69 5.63
C THR A 429 26.12 11.53 7.15
N VAL A 430 26.69 12.44 7.92
CA VAL A 430 26.25 12.62 9.31
C VAL A 430 25.10 13.63 9.27
N ARG A 431 23.88 13.16 9.16
CA ARG A 431 22.71 14.00 9.42
C ARG A 431 22.31 13.81 10.87
N ASP A 432 22.00 14.91 11.49
CA ASP A 432 21.37 14.97 12.78
C ASP A 432 20.02 14.25 12.71
N THR A 433 19.95 13.05 13.26
CA THR A 433 18.72 12.25 13.32
C THR A 433 17.61 12.89 14.16
N SER A 434 17.93 14.00 14.86
CA SER A 434 16.95 14.80 15.61
C SER A 434 16.05 15.67 14.70
N VAL A 435 16.33 15.75 13.39
CA VAL A 435 15.63 16.63 12.44
C VAL A 435 14.98 15.83 11.30
N PHE A 436 14.36 14.70 11.56
CA PHE A 436 13.35 14.17 10.66
C PHE A 436 12.06 14.99 10.79
N LYS A 437 12.09 16.23 10.33
CA LYS A 437 10.89 16.92 9.94
C LYS A 437 10.32 16.16 8.76
N LEU A 438 9.10 15.66 8.91
CA LEU A 438 8.25 15.29 7.80
C LEU A 438 8.22 16.49 6.85
N LEU A 439 9.08 16.48 5.84
CA LEU A 439 8.94 17.41 4.74
C LEU A 439 7.62 17.05 4.09
N PRO A 440 6.71 18.02 3.87
CA PRO A 440 5.47 17.73 3.18
C PRO A 440 5.79 17.00 1.87
N PRO A 441 4.95 16.04 1.44
CA PRO A 441 5.09 15.43 0.14
C PRO A 441 5.18 16.56 -0.88
N ILE A 442 6.17 16.50 -1.78
CA ILE A 442 6.22 17.44 -2.91
C ILE A 442 4.94 17.17 -3.70
N PRO A 443 4.04 18.14 -3.88
CA PRO A 443 2.88 17.94 -4.70
C PRO A 443 3.32 17.41 -6.07
N ASP A 444 2.65 16.39 -6.57
CA ASP A 444 2.91 15.80 -7.89
C ASP A 444 2.69 16.80 -9.03
N ASP A 445 2.12 17.95 -8.72
CA ASP A 445 1.60 18.98 -9.57
C ASP A 445 2.54 20.18 -9.78
N SER A 446 3.79 20.11 -9.36
CA SER A 446 4.74 21.20 -9.62
C SER A 446 4.94 21.35 -11.12
N PRO A 447 4.70 22.54 -11.71
CA PRO A 447 5.08 22.81 -13.09
C PRO A 447 6.57 22.52 -13.28
N GLY A 448 6.92 21.53 -14.10
CA GLY A 448 8.30 21.08 -14.30
C GLY A 448 8.72 19.85 -13.52
N ALA A 449 7.85 19.20 -12.74
CA ALA A 449 8.12 17.88 -12.18
C ALA A 449 8.31 16.90 -13.34
N THR A 450 9.57 16.58 -13.62
CA THR A 450 9.90 15.54 -14.60
C THR A 450 9.33 14.22 -14.10
N ARG A 451 8.58 13.51 -14.94
CA ARG A 451 7.89 12.22 -14.68
C ARG A 451 8.85 11.05 -14.40
N SER A 452 9.94 11.30 -13.72
CA SER A 452 11.00 10.31 -13.46
C SER A 452 10.92 9.84 -12.02
N ALA A 453 10.71 8.54 -11.82
CA ALA A 453 10.75 7.90 -10.50
C ALA A 453 12.09 8.17 -9.77
N GLY A 454 13.20 8.24 -10.50
CA GLY A 454 14.55 8.48 -9.94
C GLY A 454 14.78 9.88 -9.37
N SER A 455 14.04 10.91 -9.82
CA SER A 455 14.27 12.30 -9.36
C SER A 455 13.65 12.61 -8.00
N ARG A 456 12.85 11.70 -7.43
CA ARG A 456 12.08 11.93 -6.20
C ARG A 456 12.61 11.21 -4.97
N ASP A 457 13.59 10.31 -5.15
CA ASP A 457 14.20 9.63 -4.01
C ASP A 457 15.07 10.62 -3.24
N ARG A 458 14.56 11.01 -2.09
CA ARG A 458 15.21 12.03 -1.26
C ARG A 458 16.51 11.52 -0.68
N GLY A 459 17.58 12.22 -0.96
CA GLY A 459 18.87 12.07 -0.27
C GLY A 459 19.83 11.04 -0.84
N ASN A 460 19.49 10.32 -1.91
CA ASN A 460 20.41 9.35 -2.51
C ASN A 460 21.41 10.06 -3.43
N LYS A 461 22.67 10.09 -3.01
CA LYS A 461 23.76 10.39 -3.93
C LYS A 461 23.86 9.24 -4.94
N PRO A 462 24.10 9.51 -6.24
CA PRO A 462 24.34 8.44 -7.22
C PRO A 462 25.46 7.52 -6.75
N LEU A 463 25.21 6.21 -6.77
CA LEU A 463 26.20 5.20 -6.45
C LEU A 463 27.15 5.02 -7.63
N THR A 464 28.44 4.93 -7.34
CA THR A 464 29.52 4.86 -8.34
C THR A 464 30.37 3.61 -8.12
N ALA A 465 31.27 3.32 -9.04
CA ALA A 465 32.23 2.22 -8.90
C ALA A 465 33.17 2.34 -7.67
N LYS A 466 33.19 3.51 -7.02
CA LYS A 466 33.95 3.76 -5.77
C LYS A 466 33.14 3.45 -4.51
N ASP A 467 31.85 3.18 -4.67
CA ASP A 467 30.99 2.87 -3.53
C ASP A 467 30.92 1.37 -3.31
N ILE A 468 30.98 0.96 -2.05
CA ILE A 468 30.83 -0.43 -1.60
C ILE A 468 29.79 -0.48 -0.51
N ARG A 469 29.00 -1.55 -0.45
CA ARG A 469 28.09 -1.86 0.67
C ARG A 469 28.40 -3.22 1.25
N PHE A 470 28.14 -3.36 2.55
CA PHE A 470 28.48 -4.57 3.29
C PHE A 470 27.28 -5.20 3.95
N THR A 471 27.23 -6.53 3.87
CA THR A 471 26.33 -7.36 4.69
C THR A 471 27.09 -8.53 5.27
N THR A 472 26.56 -9.15 6.32
CA THR A 472 27.14 -10.34 6.96
C THR A 472 26.12 -11.44 7.12
N LYS A 473 26.56 -12.68 6.95
CA LYS A 473 25.75 -13.87 7.22
C LYS A 473 26.67 -15.07 7.50
N ASP A 474 26.35 -15.85 8.52
CA ASP A 474 27.02 -17.13 8.84
C ASP A 474 28.57 -17.03 8.90
N GLY A 475 29.08 -15.91 9.41
CA GLY A 475 30.52 -15.64 9.49
C GLY A 475 31.16 -15.09 8.21
N PHE A 476 30.44 -14.98 7.13
CA PHE A 476 30.89 -14.37 5.87
C PHE A 476 30.59 -12.88 5.83
N LEU A 477 31.48 -12.12 5.17
CA LEU A 477 31.30 -10.73 4.79
C LEU A 477 31.06 -10.64 3.29
N TYR A 478 29.95 -10.06 2.89
CA TYR A 478 29.63 -9.79 1.50
C TYR A 478 29.91 -8.31 1.21
N ALA A 479 30.67 -8.04 0.15
CA ALA A 479 30.98 -6.70 -0.33
C ALA A 479 30.37 -6.51 -1.72
N PHE A 480 29.42 -5.58 -1.85
CA PHE A 480 28.76 -5.23 -3.09
C PHE A 480 29.42 -4.00 -3.69
N LEU A 481 29.97 -4.16 -4.91
CA LEU A 481 30.56 -3.07 -5.69
C LEU A 481 29.52 -2.55 -6.69
N PHE A 482 29.30 -1.24 -6.73
CA PHE A 482 28.29 -0.61 -7.58
C PHE A 482 28.78 -0.31 -9.02
N GLY A 483 29.96 -0.76 -9.35
CA GLY A 483 30.53 -0.71 -10.68
C GLY A 483 31.64 -1.72 -10.83
N ARG A 484 32.03 -1.97 -12.08
CA ARG A 484 33.16 -2.85 -12.37
C ARG A 484 34.46 -2.15 -11.91
N PRO A 485 35.29 -2.81 -11.07
CA PRO A 485 36.58 -2.27 -10.72
C PRO A 485 37.46 -2.16 -11.97
N ASP A 486 38.44 -1.27 -11.93
CA ASP A 486 39.45 -1.19 -12.98
C ASP A 486 40.37 -2.44 -13.00
N VAL A 487 41.32 -2.45 -13.91
CA VAL A 487 42.24 -3.60 -14.07
C VAL A 487 43.13 -3.85 -12.83
N SER A 488 43.23 -2.90 -11.91
CA SER A 488 43.97 -3.03 -10.66
C SER A 488 43.21 -3.75 -9.56
N GLY A 489 41.92 -4.02 -9.78
CA GLY A 489 41.02 -4.71 -8.84
C GLY A 489 40.26 -3.75 -7.93
N ALA A 490 39.46 -4.32 -7.00
CA ALA A 490 38.71 -3.56 -6.00
C ALA A 490 39.56 -3.40 -4.74
N VAL A 491 39.69 -2.16 -4.26
CA VAL A 491 40.27 -1.86 -2.96
C VAL A 491 39.14 -1.70 -1.95
N VAL A 492 39.23 -2.43 -0.84
CA VAL A 492 38.28 -2.38 0.30
C VAL A 492 39.06 -1.79 1.51
N PRO A 493 39.08 -0.48 1.67
CA PRO A 493 39.87 0.19 2.71
C PRO A 493 39.56 -0.31 4.12
N SER A 494 38.31 -0.57 4.42
CA SER A 494 37.86 -1.04 5.75
C SER A 494 38.38 -2.42 6.14
N LEU A 495 38.94 -3.19 5.20
CA LEU A 495 39.59 -4.48 5.43
C LEU A 495 41.13 -4.39 5.47
N SER A 496 41.69 -3.21 5.26
CA SER A 496 43.15 -2.98 5.33
C SER A 496 43.67 -3.23 6.73
N THR A 497 44.82 -3.89 6.85
CA THR A 497 45.54 -4.06 8.12
C THR A 497 46.00 -2.76 8.73
N ALA A 498 46.08 -1.69 7.93
CA ALA A 498 46.41 -0.34 8.37
C ALA A 498 45.15 0.46 8.83
N ALA A 499 43.93 -0.08 8.66
CA ALA A 499 42.75 0.59 9.14
C ALA A 499 42.77 0.67 10.68
N PRO A 500 42.42 1.82 11.29
CA PRO A 500 42.27 1.88 12.75
C PRO A 500 41.29 0.81 13.19
N GLN A 501 41.70 -0.01 14.18
CA GLN A 501 40.77 -0.97 14.74
C GLN A 501 39.61 -0.18 15.30
N LEU A 502 38.45 -0.33 14.68
CA LEU A 502 37.19 0.23 15.17
C LEU A 502 36.86 -0.54 16.47
N THR A 503 37.29 0.02 17.59
CA THR A 503 36.95 -0.48 18.93
C THR A 503 35.51 -0.17 19.17
N GLY A 504 34.64 -1.04 18.66
CA GLY A 504 33.22 -1.01 18.98
C GLY A 504 33.01 -1.51 20.39
N ARG A 505 32.43 -0.70 21.25
CA ARG A 505 31.83 -1.19 22.49
C ARG A 505 30.77 -2.25 22.13
N ARG A 506 30.84 -3.39 22.85
CA ARG A 506 29.88 -4.50 22.79
C ARG A 506 28.48 -4.07 23.18
#